data_d7c6549860d048fc3be6dbcfa6c6b5fd
#
_entry.id   d7c6549860d048fc3be6dbcfa6c6b5fd
#
_cell.length_a   1.000
_cell.length_b   1.000
_cell.length_c   1.000
_cell.angle_alpha   90.00
_cell.angle_beta   90.00
_cell.angle_gamma   90.00
#
_symmetry.space_group_name_H-M   'P 1'
#
loop_
_entity.id
_entity.type
_entity.pdbx_description
1 polymer ?
#
loop_
_entity_poly.entity_id
_entity_poly.type
_entity_poly.pdbx_seq_one_letter_code
_entity_poly.pdbx_strand_id
1 'polypeptide(L)'
;MRVVIIGAAGHIGTYLIPMLVDNGYETIAITRKMSMPYEDAPAWHKVKRVLLDRENDSEFIEKLKAMEPDIIVDLVNFNIKETKKIVEGFGGTGLFHYLYCSSCWAHGMAETIPFNTDDLGKEPLDKYGKDKYASDINLK
;
A
#
# COMPACT_ATOMS: atom_id res chain seq x y z
N MET A 1 -15.84 6.89 5.20
CA MET A 1 -15.02 5.67 4.97
C MET A 1 -13.69 5.84 5.65
N ARG A 2 -13.18 4.77 6.24
CA ARG A 2 -11.89 4.73 6.92
C ARG A 2 -10.81 4.19 5.98
N VAL A 3 -9.77 4.96 5.75
CA VAL A 3 -8.62 4.60 4.89
C VAL A 3 -7.40 4.36 5.75
N VAL A 4 -6.83 3.16 5.68
CA VAL A 4 -5.58 2.81 6.37
C VAL A 4 -4.45 2.76 5.35
N ILE A 5 -3.40 3.55 5.58
CA ILE A 5 -2.25 3.67 4.66
C ILE A 5 -1.02 3.03 5.30
N ILE A 6 -0.49 1.98 4.66
CA ILE A 6 0.74 1.29 5.07
C ILE A 6 1.92 1.94 4.33
N GLY A 7 2.92 2.43 5.08
CA GLY A 7 4.03 3.22 4.54
C GLY A 7 3.72 4.71 4.38
N ALA A 8 2.84 5.20 5.22
CA ALA A 8 2.23 6.53 5.13
C ALA A 8 3.20 7.72 5.12
N ALA A 9 4.31 7.68 5.88
CA ALA A 9 5.29 8.77 5.92
C ALA A 9 6.34 8.72 4.79
N GLY A 10 6.14 7.85 3.78
CA GLY A 10 6.95 7.83 2.58
C GLY A 10 6.57 8.94 1.59
N HIS A 11 7.28 8.98 0.45
CA HIS A 11 7.08 10.03 -0.56
C HIS A 11 5.62 10.14 -1.03
N ILE A 12 5.01 9.03 -1.46
CA ILE A 12 3.62 9.02 -1.93
C ILE A 12 2.65 9.38 -0.79
N GLY A 13 2.83 8.74 0.39
CA GLY A 13 1.93 8.95 1.52
C GLY A 13 1.92 10.39 2.05
N THR A 14 3.07 11.08 1.98
CA THR A 14 3.18 12.49 2.37
C THR A 14 2.16 13.38 1.66
N TYR A 15 1.92 13.15 0.38
CA TYR A 15 0.98 13.94 -0.42
C TYR A 15 -0.42 13.33 -0.47
N LEU A 16 -0.54 12.01 -0.40
CA LEU A 16 -1.83 11.32 -0.43
C LEU A 16 -2.68 11.61 0.82
N ILE A 17 -2.05 11.63 2.00
CA ILE A 17 -2.76 11.82 3.27
C ILE A 17 -3.50 13.17 3.34
N PRO A 18 -2.89 14.33 3.02
CA PRO A 18 -3.63 15.59 2.96
C PRO A 18 -4.85 15.51 2.04
N MET A 19 -4.70 14.91 0.86
CA MET A 19 -5.80 14.77 -0.09
C MET A 19 -6.97 13.94 0.48
N LEU A 20 -6.68 12.85 1.17
CA LEU A 20 -7.71 12.02 1.82
C LEU A 20 -8.43 12.77 2.94
N VAL A 21 -7.68 13.44 3.80
CA VAL A 21 -8.24 14.22 4.91
C VAL A 21 -9.11 15.36 4.41
N ASP A 22 -8.67 16.09 3.39
CA ASP A 22 -9.40 17.22 2.81
C ASP A 22 -10.68 16.76 2.08
N ASN A 23 -10.71 15.52 1.61
CA ASN A 23 -11.91 14.88 1.04
C ASN A 23 -12.77 14.15 2.09
N GLY A 24 -12.50 14.33 3.38
CA GLY A 24 -13.35 13.85 4.47
C GLY A 24 -13.21 12.37 4.83
N TYR A 25 -12.13 11.71 4.39
CA TYR A 25 -11.85 10.35 4.83
C TYR A 25 -11.28 10.31 6.25
N GLU A 26 -11.74 9.38 7.06
CA GLU A 26 -11.06 9.02 8.31
C GLU A 26 -9.76 8.30 7.97
N THR A 27 -8.63 8.91 8.24
CA THR A 27 -7.32 8.43 7.76
C THR A 27 -6.46 7.92 8.91
N ILE A 28 -5.93 6.71 8.77
CA ILE A 28 -4.97 6.10 9.70
C ILE A 28 -3.65 5.88 8.97
N ALA A 29 -2.57 6.42 9.51
CA ALA A 29 -1.22 6.36 8.94
C ALA A 29 -0.37 5.33 9.67
N ILE A 30 -0.03 4.21 9.02
CA ILE A 30 0.87 3.19 9.54
C ILE A 30 2.30 3.49 9.09
N THR A 31 3.22 3.54 10.06
CA THR A 31 4.66 3.73 9.84
C THR A 31 5.47 2.79 10.73
N ARG A 32 6.66 2.37 10.28
CA ARG A 32 7.58 1.55 11.11
C ARG A 32 8.29 2.36 12.20
N LYS A 33 8.44 3.65 11.96
CA LYS A 33 9.12 4.59 12.85
C LYS A 33 8.26 5.84 13.00
N MET A 34 8.48 6.64 14.05
CA MET A 34 7.94 8.00 14.15
C MET A 34 8.66 8.92 13.15
N SER A 35 8.55 8.59 11.86
CA SER A 35 9.09 9.41 10.78
C SER A 35 8.16 10.58 10.52
N MET A 36 8.73 11.75 10.30
CA MET A 36 7.97 12.89 9.79
C MET A 36 7.73 12.70 8.29
N PRO A 37 6.61 13.16 7.74
CA PRO A 37 6.42 13.24 6.29
C PRO A 37 7.47 14.17 5.68
N TYR A 38 7.69 14.07 4.37
CA TYR A 38 8.63 14.95 3.65
C TYR A 38 8.18 16.41 3.65
N GLU A 39 6.89 16.63 3.76
CA GLU A 39 6.29 17.95 3.83
C GLU A 39 5.30 18.01 4.99
N ASP A 40 5.42 19.04 5.83
CA ASP A 40 4.52 19.26 6.96
C ASP A 40 3.27 19.99 6.49
N ALA A 41 2.18 19.25 6.35
CA ALA A 41 0.87 19.79 6.03
C ALA A 41 -0.07 19.72 7.25
N PRO A 42 -0.92 20.73 7.50
CA PRO A 42 -1.83 20.74 8.65
C PRO A 42 -2.74 19.52 8.76
N ALA A 43 -3.02 18.86 7.64
CA ALA A 43 -3.80 17.64 7.59
C ALA A 43 -3.19 16.50 8.40
N TRP A 44 -1.85 16.43 8.51
CA TRP A 44 -1.15 15.42 9.31
C TRP A 44 -1.47 15.48 10.80
N HIS A 45 -1.88 16.63 11.33
CA HIS A 45 -2.32 16.78 12.72
C HIS A 45 -3.70 16.16 13.00
N LYS A 46 -4.47 15.86 11.95
CA LYS A 46 -5.80 15.23 12.03
C LYS A 46 -5.75 13.71 11.86
N VAL A 47 -4.57 13.15 11.57
CA VAL A 47 -4.40 11.75 11.22
C VAL A 47 -3.98 10.93 12.43
N LYS A 48 -4.66 9.81 12.67
CA LYS A 48 -4.22 8.83 13.67
C LYS A 48 -2.97 8.12 13.15
N ARG A 49 -1.85 8.31 13.83
CA ARG A 49 -0.58 7.66 13.49
C ARG A 49 -0.40 6.40 14.32
N VAL A 50 -0.05 5.29 13.67
CA VAL A 50 0.15 3.99 14.31
C VAL A 50 1.54 3.46 13.95
N LEU A 51 2.31 3.09 14.98
CA LEU A 51 3.56 2.37 14.78
C LEU A 51 3.29 0.89 14.63
N LEU A 52 3.56 0.35 13.44
CA LEU A 52 3.34 -1.06 13.16
C LEU A 52 4.33 -1.52 12.08
N ASP A 53 5.07 -2.58 12.36
CA ASP A 53 6.06 -3.16 11.46
C ASP A 53 5.55 -4.48 10.89
N ARG A 54 5.23 -4.50 9.60
CA ARG A 54 4.69 -5.69 8.92
C ARG A 54 5.67 -6.88 8.85
N GLU A 55 6.97 -6.60 8.95
CA GLU A 55 8.00 -7.64 8.85
C GLU A 55 8.26 -8.31 10.20
N ASN A 56 8.20 -7.54 11.30
CA ASN A 56 8.59 -7.98 12.62
C ASN A 56 7.43 -8.19 13.60
N ASP A 57 6.22 -7.78 13.24
CA ASP A 57 5.03 -7.98 14.08
C ASP A 57 4.20 -9.16 13.58
N SER A 58 4.21 -10.26 14.33
CA SER A 58 3.44 -11.48 13.99
C SER A 58 1.92 -11.26 14.01
N GLU A 59 1.45 -10.24 14.72
CA GLU A 59 0.03 -9.87 14.82
C GLU A 59 -0.36 -8.74 13.86
N PHE A 60 0.50 -8.44 12.85
CA PHE A 60 0.27 -7.33 11.93
C PHE A 60 -1.13 -7.33 11.33
N ILE A 61 -1.57 -8.47 10.81
CA ILE A 61 -2.89 -8.60 10.17
C ILE A 61 -4.03 -8.38 11.17
N GLU A 62 -3.92 -8.96 12.38
CA GLU A 62 -4.96 -8.80 13.41
C GLU A 62 -5.04 -7.35 13.91
N LYS A 63 -3.90 -6.68 14.08
CA LYS A 63 -3.86 -5.25 14.42
C LYS A 63 -4.43 -4.38 13.31
N LEU A 64 -4.17 -4.75 12.04
CA LEU A 64 -4.73 -4.06 10.88
C LEU A 64 -6.26 -4.23 10.81
N LYS A 65 -6.78 -5.45 11.04
CA LYS A 65 -8.22 -5.72 11.13
C LYS A 65 -8.88 -4.93 12.27
N ALA A 66 -8.24 -4.85 13.43
CA ALA A 66 -8.75 -4.09 14.58
C ALA A 66 -8.91 -2.58 14.30
N MET A 67 -8.31 -2.07 13.22
CA MET A 67 -8.54 -0.70 12.75
C MET A 67 -9.82 -0.57 11.92
N GLU A 68 -10.49 -1.68 11.58
CA GLU A 68 -11.72 -1.73 10.78
C GLU A 68 -11.64 -0.89 9.49
N PRO A 69 -10.65 -1.14 8.61
CA PRO A 69 -10.50 -0.38 7.38
C PRO A 69 -11.64 -0.67 6.41
N ASP A 70 -12.20 0.38 5.79
CA ASP A 70 -12.98 0.25 4.56
C ASP A 70 -12.04 0.10 3.35
N ILE A 71 -10.92 0.84 3.38
CA ILE A 71 -9.92 0.85 2.31
C ILE A 71 -8.52 0.68 2.92
N ILE A 72 -7.71 -0.17 2.31
CA ILE A 72 -6.27 -0.29 2.61
C ILE A 72 -5.49 0.21 1.40
N VAL A 73 -4.56 1.14 1.64
CA VAL A 73 -3.57 1.60 0.64
C VAL A 73 -2.19 1.10 1.06
N ASP A 74 -1.61 0.20 0.28
CA ASP A 74 -0.33 -0.44 0.58
C ASP A 74 0.79 0.10 -0.31
N LEU A 75 1.59 1.01 0.24
CA LEU A 75 2.67 1.70 -0.46
C LEU A 75 4.05 1.03 -0.30
N VAL A 76 4.16 0.03 0.58
CA VAL A 76 5.45 -0.61 0.94
C VAL A 76 5.42 -2.13 0.87
N ASN A 77 4.63 -2.66 -0.01
CA ASN A 77 4.59 -4.10 -0.27
C ASN A 77 5.63 -4.46 -1.34
N PHE A 78 6.64 -5.24 -0.98
CA PHE A 78 7.79 -5.53 -1.85
C PHE A 78 7.87 -7.00 -2.28
N ASN A 79 6.95 -7.85 -1.84
CA ASN A 79 6.95 -9.27 -2.21
C ASN A 79 5.55 -9.90 -2.13
N ILE A 80 5.39 -10.97 -2.90
CA ILE A 80 4.11 -11.70 -3.01
C ILE A 80 3.59 -12.26 -1.68
N LYS A 81 4.47 -12.61 -0.73
CA LYS A 81 4.05 -13.15 0.57
C LYS A 81 3.24 -12.12 1.36
N GLU A 82 3.65 -10.86 1.30
CA GLU A 82 2.94 -9.76 1.97
C GLU A 82 1.57 -9.49 1.33
N THR A 83 1.50 -9.57 -0.01
CA THR A 83 0.22 -9.49 -0.73
C THR A 83 -0.75 -10.59 -0.28
N LYS A 84 -0.27 -11.84 -0.26
CA LYS A 84 -1.08 -12.98 0.17
C LYS A 84 -1.58 -12.85 1.60
N LYS A 85 -0.74 -12.40 2.55
CA LYS A 85 -1.18 -12.16 3.93
C LYS A 85 -2.36 -11.19 4.02
N ILE A 86 -2.34 -10.09 3.24
CA ILE A 86 -3.45 -9.14 3.21
C ILE A 86 -4.69 -9.80 2.59
N VAL A 87 -4.56 -10.43 1.43
CA VAL A 87 -5.69 -11.09 0.73
C VAL A 87 -6.33 -12.16 1.61
N GLU A 88 -5.54 -13.05 2.18
CA GLU A 88 -6.01 -14.11 3.08
C GLU A 88 -6.62 -13.56 4.36
N GLY A 89 -5.97 -12.54 4.93
CA GLY A 89 -6.42 -11.90 6.16
C GLY A 89 -7.76 -11.17 6.01
N PHE A 90 -8.01 -10.54 4.87
CA PHE A 90 -9.21 -9.75 4.63
C PHE A 90 -10.25 -10.44 3.73
N GLY A 91 -9.95 -11.65 3.23
CA GLY A 91 -10.91 -12.43 2.46
C GLY A 91 -12.19 -12.71 3.27
N GLY A 92 -13.34 -12.36 2.70
CA GLY A 92 -14.64 -12.51 3.36
C GLY A 92 -14.93 -11.49 4.47
N THR A 93 -14.08 -10.49 4.67
CA THR A 93 -14.38 -9.34 5.56
C THR A 93 -15.17 -8.27 4.80
N GLY A 94 -15.58 -7.21 5.48
CA GLY A 94 -16.23 -6.05 4.86
C GLY A 94 -15.28 -5.07 4.16
N LEU A 95 -14.02 -5.44 3.91
CA LEU A 95 -13.06 -4.55 3.21
C LEU A 95 -13.59 -4.22 1.81
N PHE A 96 -13.79 -2.93 1.55
CA PHE A 96 -14.33 -2.45 0.28
C PHE A 96 -13.26 -2.43 -0.82
N HIS A 97 -12.02 -2.01 -0.49
CA HIS A 97 -10.95 -1.90 -1.49
C HIS A 97 -9.56 -2.13 -0.89
N TYR A 98 -8.74 -2.91 -1.59
CA TYR A 98 -7.30 -3.01 -1.34
C TYR A 98 -6.54 -2.41 -2.52
N LEU A 99 -5.86 -1.32 -2.27
CA LEU A 99 -5.09 -0.57 -3.26
C LEU A 99 -3.61 -0.87 -3.06
N TYR A 100 -3.03 -1.60 -4.00
CA TYR A 100 -1.64 -2.01 -3.99
C TYR A 100 -0.81 -1.13 -4.91
N CYS A 101 0.30 -0.61 -4.40
CA CYS A 101 1.26 0.15 -5.21
C CYS A 101 2.20 -0.80 -5.94
N SER A 102 1.92 -1.07 -7.22
CA SER A 102 2.80 -1.85 -8.09
C SER A 102 4.05 -1.06 -8.53
N SER A 103 4.68 -1.45 -9.61
CA SER A 103 5.87 -0.81 -10.16
C SER A 103 5.97 -1.03 -11.67
N CYS A 104 6.56 -0.09 -12.38
CA CYS A 104 6.93 -0.27 -13.78
C CYS A 104 7.92 -1.44 -13.99
N TRP A 105 8.71 -1.83 -12.98
CA TRP A 105 9.57 -3.00 -13.02
C TRP A 105 8.82 -4.33 -13.21
N ALA A 106 7.52 -4.38 -12.88
CA ALA A 106 6.69 -5.56 -13.12
C ALA A 106 6.50 -5.86 -14.61
N HIS A 107 6.69 -4.88 -15.48
CA HIS A 107 6.46 -5.01 -16.94
C HIS A 107 7.71 -5.42 -17.74
N GLY A 108 8.90 -5.47 -17.12
CA GLY A 108 10.15 -5.73 -17.84
C GLY A 108 10.60 -4.56 -18.74
N MET A 109 11.34 -4.86 -19.80
CA MET A 109 11.78 -3.84 -20.77
C MET A 109 10.63 -3.31 -21.60
N ALA A 110 10.45 -2.00 -21.61
CA ALA A 110 9.47 -1.35 -22.48
C ALA A 110 10.01 -1.32 -23.94
N GLU A 111 9.18 -1.72 -24.90
CA GLU A 111 9.48 -1.57 -26.33
C GLU A 111 9.02 -0.22 -26.87
N THR A 112 7.99 0.35 -26.27
CA THR A 112 7.41 1.65 -26.60
C THR A 112 7.26 2.51 -25.36
N ILE A 113 7.37 3.84 -25.50
CA ILE A 113 7.18 4.81 -24.43
C ILE A 113 6.12 5.83 -24.87
N PRO A 114 5.09 6.08 -24.08
CA PRO A 114 4.74 5.40 -22.84
C PRO A 114 4.27 3.96 -23.08
N PHE A 115 4.55 3.04 -22.15
CA PHE A 115 4.04 1.68 -22.22
C PHE A 115 2.63 1.59 -21.59
N ASN A 116 1.86 0.61 -22.07
CA ASN A 116 0.53 0.34 -21.52
C ASN A 116 0.64 -0.44 -20.21
N THR A 117 0.00 0.05 -19.15
CA THR A 117 -0.02 -0.62 -17.83
C THR A 117 -0.77 -1.95 -17.84
N ASP A 118 -1.65 -2.20 -18.83
CA ASP A 118 -2.37 -3.46 -18.98
C ASP A 118 -1.53 -4.54 -19.69
N ASP A 119 -0.38 -4.16 -20.26
CA ASP A 119 0.54 -5.10 -20.91
C ASP A 119 1.47 -5.78 -19.89
N LEU A 120 0.96 -6.79 -19.22
CA LEU A 120 1.69 -7.65 -18.29
C LEU A 120 2.40 -8.83 -19.00
N GLY A 121 2.56 -8.76 -20.31
CA GLY A 121 3.12 -9.87 -21.09
C GLY A 121 4.65 -9.99 -21.06
N LYS A 122 5.37 -9.04 -20.46
CA LYS A 122 6.84 -9.02 -20.48
C LYS A 122 7.45 -9.62 -19.23
N GLU A 123 8.60 -10.25 -19.38
CA GLU A 123 9.30 -10.88 -18.26
C GLU A 123 10.04 -9.82 -17.43
N PRO A 124 9.76 -9.68 -16.12
CA PRO A 124 10.49 -8.78 -15.23
C PRO A 124 11.98 -9.12 -15.16
N LEU A 125 12.84 -8.10 -15.16
CA LEU A 125 14.30 -8.26 -15.27
C LEU A 125 14.97 -8.75 -13.99
N ASP A 126 14.41 -8.41 -12.84
CA ASP A 126 15.03 -8.68 -11.55
C ASP A 126 14.03 -9.27 -10.53
N LYS A 127 14.54 -9.62 -9.35
CA LYS A 127 13.73 -10.21 -8.28
C LYS A 127 12.60 -9.25 -7.82
N TYR A 128 12.87 -7.96 -7.73
CA TYR A 128 11.88 -6.97 -7.32
C TYR A 128 10.72 -6.90 -8.32
N GLY A 129 11.03 -6.79 -9.60
CA GLY A 129 10.03 -6.81 -10.66
C GLY A 129 9.22 -8.10 -10.68
N LYS A 130 9.86 -9.28 -10.48
CA LYS A 130 9.19 -10.58 -10.39
C LYS A 130 8.22 -10.66 -9.20
N ASP A 131 8.62 -10.15 -8.03
CA ASP A 131 7.75 -10.10 -6.84
C ASP A 131 6.55 -9.15 -7.06
N LYS A 132 6.77 -8.00 -7.72
CA LYS A 132 5.70 -7.06 -8.08
C LYS A 132 4.72 -7.67 -9.08
N TYR A 133 5.23 -8.27 -10.15
CA TYR A 133 4.42 -8.98 -11.16
C TYR A 133 3.59 -10.10 -10.55
N ALA A 134 4.19 -10.92 -9.68
CA ALA A 134 3.46 -11.99 -8.99
C ALA A 134 2.33 -11.46 -8.10
N SER A 135 2.53 -10.31 -7.46
CA SER A 135 1.50 -9.62 -6.68
C SER A 135 0.38 -9.09 -7.56
N ASP A 136 0.71 -8.47 -8.71
CA ASP A 136 -0.28 -7.99 -9.68
C ASP A 136 -1.18 -9.11 -10.22
N ILE A 137 -0.59 -10.26 -10.53
CA ILE A 137 -1.35 -11.45 -10.97
C ILE A 137 -2.22 -12.02 -9.86
N ASN A 138 -1.76 -12.01 -8.61
CA ASN A 138 -2.53 -12.53 -7.47
C ASN A 138 -3.75 -11.66 -7.11
N LEU A 139 -3.71 -10.38 -7.46
CA LEU A 139 -4.79 -9.42 -7.18
C LEU A 139 -5.83 -9.29 -8.31
N LYS A 140 -5.60 -9.91 -9.45
CA LYS A 140 -6.56 -10.03 -10.56
C LYS A 140 -7.52 -11.19 -10.36
#